data_33c77b9d6fc77a6a4bf972cec4c5ab7b
#
_entry.id   33c77b9d6fc77a6a4bf972cec4c5ab7b
#
_cell.length_a   1.000
_cell.length_b   1.000
_cell.length_c   1.000
_cell.angle_alpha   90.00
_cell.angle_beta   90.00
_cell.angle_gamma   90.00
#
_symmetry.space_group_name_H-M   'P 1'
#
loop_
_entity.id
_entity.type
_entity.pdbx_description
1 polymer ?
#
loop_
_entity_poly.entity_id
_entity_poly.type
_entity_poly.pdbx_seq_one_letter_code
_entity_poly.pdbx_strand_id
1 'polypeptide(L)'
;IVTGASRGFGRGTARILASEAGYKVYATARTQSALQSLQKEVAESNGAGEVISVVLDQSDDEAVAEFVRRVSASEEKIDLLVNSAYAGLIAMTPHFGKPFWERPISVFDGSMDIGVRGAYVMSALVAPAMVKAKNGLIVQISSYGGFAYVFDVGYGVAHAAMDRLSFDMATELQEHNVRAVTLHPAGGQTEVTAFPQGESPTYVGRAVMALAEKADDVYLTKANGKTLFTSELAQKFDFSEDGQTDGSLNQARVEALQPFKDISAKRLAQYDFNAPLPNPSDTNNPDFAALFPGAKNFKQ
;
A
#
# COMPACT_ATOMS: atom_id res chain seq x y z
N ILE A 1 -5.33 9.97 3.04
CA ILE A 1 -4.10 9.83 3.86
C ILE A 1 -3.03 9.11 3.04
N VAL A 2 -1.79 9.62 3.01
CA VAL A 2 -0.63 8.97 2.39
C VAL A 2 0.51 8.89 3.39
N THR A 3 0.94 7.67 3.74
CA THR A 3 2.07 7.45 4.66
C THR A 3 3.40 7.39 3.90
N GLY A 4 4.51 7.77 4.55
CA GLY A 4 5.83 7.77 3.91
C GLY A 4 6.00 8.83 2.82
N ALA A 5 5.30 9.95 2.92
CA ALA A 5 5.20 10.97 1.87
C ALA A 5 6.40 11.94 1.78
N SER A 6 7.49 11.71 2.51
CA SER A 6 8.68 12.59 2.43
C SER A 6 9.51 12.37 1.16
N ARG A 7 9.42 11.24 0.50
CA ARG A 7 10.18 10.85 -0.69
C ARG A 7 9.52 9.71 -1.45
N GLY A 8 10.09 9.34 -2.59
CA GLY A 8 9.75 8.17 -3.38
C GLY A 8 8.28 8.08 -3.73
N PHE A 9 7.74 6.87 -3.79
CA PHE A 9 6.38 6.61 -4.22
C PHE A 9 5.31 7.30 -3.38
N GLY A 10 5.51 7.39 -2.05
CA GLY A 10 4.59 8.10 -1.17
C GLY A 10 4.52 9.60 -1.47
N ARG A 11 5.69 10.26 -1.73
CA ARG A 11 5.74 11.66 -2.13
C ARG A 11 5.04 11.89 -3.47
N GLY A 12 5.37 11.06 -4.48
CA GLY A 12 4.76 11.17 -5.80
C GLY A 12 3.25 10.96 -5.77
N THR A 13 2.79 9.95 -4.99
CA THR A 13 1.36 9.69 -4.79
C THR A 13 0.65 10.88 -4.15
N ALA A 14 1.19 11.44 -3.07
CA ALA A 14 0.59 12.58 -2.40
C ALA A 14 0.53 13.81 -3.34
N ARG A 15 1.60 14.05 -4.11
CA ARG A 15 1.65 15.11 -5.12
C ARG A 15 0.55 14.93 -6.18
N ILE A 16 0.46 13.76 -6.81
CA ILE A 16 -0.50 13.51 -7.91
C ILE A 16 -1.95 13.59 -7.41
N LEU A 17 -2.26 12.99 -6.27
CA LEU A 17 -3.60 13.06 -5.70
C LEU A 17 -4.04 14.50 -5.41
N ALA A 18 -3.15 15.34 -4.91
CA ALA A 18 -3.48 16.74 -4.65
C ALA A 18 -3.49 17.57 -5.94
N SER A 19 -2.45 17.50 -6.79
CA SER A 19 -2.31 18.40 -7.93
C SER A 19 -3.14 17.99 -9.15
N GLU A 20 -3.35 16.69 -9.41
CA GLU A 20 -4.07 16.23 -10.61
C GLU A 20 -5.50 15.78 -10.29
N ALA A 21 -5.77 15.22 -9.10
CA ALA A 21 -7.12 14.76 -8.71
C ALA A 21 -7.87 15.67 -7.73
N GLY A 22 -7.25 16.74 -7.24
CA GLY A 22 -7.90 17.72 -6.38
C GLY A 22 -8.15 17.27 -4.94
N TYR A 23 -7.48 16.22 -4.47
CA TYR A 23 -7.63 15.72 -3.11
C TYR A 23 -7.03 16.66 -2.07
N LYS A 24 -7.66 16.70 -0.90
CA LYS A 24 -7.05 17.11 0.35
C LYS A 24 -6.26 15.93 0.90
N VAL A 25 -4.93 16.02 0.87
CA VAL A 25 -4.02 14.92 1.19
C VAL A 25 -3.31 15.16 2.52
N TYR A 26 -3.61 14.36 3.53
CA TYR A 26 -2.81 14.27 4.75
C TYR A 26 -1.55 13.45 4.46
N ALA A 27 -0.44 14.13 4.25
CA ALA A 27 0.85 13.52 3.94
C ALA A 27 1.66 13.32 5.21
N THR A 28 1.94 12.06 5.60
CA THR A 28 2.64 11.77 6.85
C THR A 28 4.06 11.27 6.62
N ALA A 29 5.01 11.77 7.40
CA ALA A 29 6.39 11.29 7.45
C ALA A 29 7.11 11.89 8.67
N ARG A 30 8.35 11.43 8.95
CA ARG A 30 9.18 11.95 10.05
C ARG A 30 9.91 13.26 9.71
N THR A 31 10.12 13.54 8.43
CA THR A 31 10.96 14.67 7.98
C THR A 31 10.10 15.87 7.63
N GLN A 32 9.99 16.82 8.55
CA GLN A 32 9.17 18.03 8.38
C GLN A 32 9.53 18.85 7.14
N SER A 33 10.82 19.09 6.90
CA SER A 33 11.26 19.91 5.75
C SER A 33 10.86 19.30 4.40
N ALA A 34 10.89 17.96 4.28
CA ALA A 34 10.48 17.29 3.05
C ALA A 34 8.96 17.39 2.84
N LEU A 35 8.15 17.29 3.90
CA LEU A 35 6.70 17.48 3.82
C LEU A 35 6.34 18.92 3.47
N GLN A 36 7.00 19.90 4.06
CA GLN A 36 6.80 21.32 3.74
C GLN A 36 7.20 21.64 2.29
N SER A 37 8.28 21.02 1.80
CA SER A 37 8.67 21.14 0.39
C SER A 37 7.58 20.57 -0.55
N LEU A 38 7.00 19.41 -0.21
CA LEU A 38 5.89 18.85 -0.98
C LEU A 38 4.64 19.75 -0.94
N GLN A 39 4.29 20.25 0.23
CA GLN A 39 3.16 21.16 0.41
C GLN A 39 3.31 22.43 -0.45
N LYS A 40 4.51 23.01 -0.44
CA LYS A 40 4.82 24.18 -1.26
C LYS A 40 4.75 23.87 -2.76
N GLU A 41 5.35 22.76 -3.20
CA GLU A 41 5.30 22.29 -4.59
C GLU A 41 3.86 22.14 -5.10
N VAL A 42 2.98 21.53 -4.30
CA VAL A 42 1.57 21.38 -4.65
C VAL A 42 0.84 22.71 -4.68
N ALA A 43 1.06 23.59 -3.72
CA ALA A 43 0.46 24.92 -3.70
C ALA A 43 0.85 25.78 -4.94
N GLU A 44 2.04 25.56 -5.49
CA GLU A 44 2.55 26.24 -6.69
C GLU A 44 2.07 25.57 -8.01
N SER A 45 1.47 24.39 -7.96
CA SER A 45 1.12 23.58 -9.15
C SER A 45 -0.17 23.97 -9.86
N ASN A 46 -0.91 24.98 -9.41
CA ASN A 46 -2.24 25.34 -9.92
C ASN A 46 -3.30 24.20 -9.84
N GLY A 47 -3.04 23.14 -9.09
CA GLY A 47 -4.00 22.06 -8.82
C GLY A 47 -5.12 22.50 -7.87
N ALA A 48 -6.26 21.80 -7.90
CA ALA A 48 -7.41 22.13 -7.07
C ALA A 48 -7.32 21.61 -5.62
N GLY A 49 -6.39 20.67 -5.36
CA GLY A 49 -6.25 20.04 -4.04
C GLY A 49 -5.14 20.67 -3.20
N GLU A 50 -4.96 20.11 -2.03
CA GLU A 50 -3.96 20.56 -1.07
C GLU A 50 -3.23 19.42 -0.36
N VAL A 51 -2.01 19.67 0.11
CA VAL A 51 -1.27 18.78 0.99
C VAL A 51 -1.21 19.38 2.40
N ILE A 52 -1.66 18.61 3.37
CA ILE A 52 -1.50 18.91 4.79
C ILE A 52 -0.33 18.08 5.31
N SER A 53 0.74 18.76 5.67
CA SER A 53 1.97 18.17 6.21
C SER A 53 1.77 17.72 7.65
N VAL A 54 1.99 16.43 7.94
CA VAL A 54 1.88 15.86 9.28
C VAL A 54 3.18 15.12 9.65
N VAL A 55 3.91 15.65 10.61
CA VAL A 55 5.07 14.93 11.16
C VAL A 55 4.57 13.80 12.02
N LEU A 56 4.87 12.57 11.61
CA LEU A 56 4.40 11.35 12.25
C LEU A 56 5.44 10.24 12.11
N ASP A 57 5.78 9.60 13.24
CA ASP A 57 6.51 8.34 13.22
C ASP A 57 5.50 7.18 13.19
N GLN A 58 5.60 6.36 12.15
CA GLN A 58 4.70 5.23 11.94
C GLN A 58 4.88 4.10 12.99
N SER A 59 5.96 4.15 13.77
CA SER A 59 6.20 3.21 14.88
C SER A 59 5.60 3.65 16.21
N ASP A 60 5.09 4.88 16.30
CA ASP A 60 4.43 5.42 17.49
C ASP A 60 2.90 5.25 17.35
N ASP A 61 2.39 4.17 17.90
CA ASP A 61 0.97 3.82 17.82
C ASP A 61 0.04 4.88 18.42
N GLU A 62 0.47 5.53 19.53
CA GLU A 62 -0.34 6.56 20.17
C GLU A 62 -0.42 7.82 19.31
N ALA A 63 0.71 8.23 18.71
CA ALA A 63 0.73 9.35 17.77
C ALA A 63 -0.10 9.04 16.51
N VAL A 64 -0.04 7.80 16.00
CA VAL A 64 -0.86 7.36 14.85
C VAL A 64 -2.35 7.39 15.21
N ALA A 65 -2.73 6.88 16.38
CA ALA A 65 -4.12 6.89 16.84
C ALA A 65 -4.66 8.32 17.02
N GLU A 66 -3.87 9.19 17.64
CA GLU A 66 -4.24 10.60 17.80
C GLU A 66 -4.38 11.33 16.45
N PHE A 67 -3.47 11.06 15.52
CA PHE A 67 -3.56 11.61 14.16
C PHE A 67 -4.86 11.17 13.47
N VAL A 68 -5.17 9.87 13.46
CA VAL A 68 -6.39 9.35 12.83
C VAL A 68 -7.65 9.89 13.50
N ARG A 69 -7.66 10.00 14.84
CA ARG A 69 -8.76 10.59 15.61
C ARG A 69 -9.02 12.04 15.17
N ARG A 70 -7.97 12.86 15.02
CA ARG A 70 -8.09 14.25 14.57
C ARG A 70 -8.63 14.35 13.14
N VAL A 71 -8.10 13.54 12.22
CA VAL A 71 -8.60 13.53 10.82
C VAL A 71 -10.07 13.11 10.78
N SER A 72 -10.44 12.04 11.48
CA SER A 72 -11.82 11.56 11.53
C SER A 72 -12.81 12.54 12.20
N ALA A 73 -12.32 13.46 13.01
CA ALA A 73 -13.12 14.50 13.63
C ALA A 73 -13.26 15.76 12.74
N SER A 74 -12.29 16.02 11.88
CA SER A 74 -12.26 17.20 11.01
C SER A 74 -12.83 16.96 9.62
N GLU A 75 -12.81 15.72 9.14
CA GLU A 75 -13.28 15.36 7.81
C GLU A 75 -14.57 14.53 7.88
N GLU A 76 -15.45 14.74 6.93
CA GLU A 76 -16.70 14.00 6.81
C GLU A 76 -16.46 12.50 6.55
N LYS A 77 -15.44 12.20 5.76
CA LYS A 77 -15.03 10.84 5.38
C LYS A 77 -13.54 10.76 5.05
N ILE A 78 -13.02 9.55 5.07
CA ILE A 78 -11.69 9.22 4.55
C ILE A 78 -11.88 8.31 3.34
N ASP A 79 -11.67 8.83 2.14
CA ASP A 79 -11.90 8.10 0.89
C ASP A 79 -10.77 7.12 0.57
N LEU A 80 -9.53 7.51 0.90
CA LEU A 80 -8.34 6.80 0.47
C LEU A 80 -7.27 6.77 1.56
N LEU A 81 -6.76 5.58 1.82
CA LEU A 81 -5.53 5.36 2.60
C LEU A 81 -4.49 4.71 1.70
N VAL A 82 -3.31 5.34 1.58
CA VAL A 82 -2.16 4.77 0.89
C VAL A 82 -1.06 4.49 1.88
N ASN A 83 -0.81 3.22 2.16
CA ASN A 83 0.30 2.76 2.98
C ASN A 83 1.55 2.64 2.10
N SER A 84 2.42 3.64 2.17
CA SER A 84 3.69 3.71 1.43
C SER A 84 4.91 3.88 2.33
N ALA A 85 4.73 3.94 3.65
CA ALA A 85 5.84 4.01 4.60
C ALA A 85 6.60 2.68 4.65
N TYR A 86 7.90 2.71 4.36
CA TYR A 86 8.76 1.53 4.39
C TYR A 86 10.20 1.91 4.75
N ALA A 87 10.79 1.20 5.71
CA ALA A 87 12.15 1.47 6.17
C ALA A 87 13.18 0.40 5.74
N GLY A 88 12.72 -0.75 5.23
CA GLY A 88 13.58 -1.89 4.95
C GLY A 88 14.69 -1.62 3.93
N LEU A 89 14.42 -0.83 2.87
CA LEU A 89 15.45 -0.50 1.87
C LEU A 89 16.65 0.22 2.49
N ILE A 90 16.40 1.18 3.39
CA ILE A 90 17.46 1.92 4.07
C ILE A 90 18.21 1.02 5.05
N ALA A 91 17.46 0.20 5.80
CA ALA A 91 18.07 -0.71 6.77
C ALA A 91 18.97 -1.75 6.10
N MET A 92 18.58 -2.28 4.92
CA MET A 92 19.35 -3.32 4.24
C MET A 92 20.51 -2.80 3.37
N THR A 93 20.45 -1.57 2.86
CA THR A 93 21.44 -1.04 1.91
C THR A 93 22.88 -1.19 2.40
N PRO A 94 23.26 -0.90 3.65
CA PRO A 94 24.62 -1.11 4.15
C PRO A 94 25.06 -2.57 4.20
N HIS A 95 24.13 -3.51 4.03
CA HIS A 95 24.35 -4.95 4.16
C HIS A 95 24.13 -5.72 2.86
N PHE A 96 24.05 -5.05 1.71
CA PHE A 96 23.94 -5.70 0.41
C PHE A 96 25.06 -6.70 0.18
N GLY A 97 24.72 -7.84 -0.47
CA GLY A 97 25.66 -8.92 -0.75
C GLY A 97 25.95 -9.85 0.42
N LYS A 98 25.55 -9.50 1.65
CA LYS A 98 25.66 -10.41 2.80
C LYS A 98 24.47 -11.37 2.85
N PRO A 99 24.70 -12.66 3.18
CA PRO A 99 23.60 -13.58 3.45
C PRO A 99 22.85 -13.17 4.72
N PHE A 100 21.59 -13.63 4.88
CA PHE A 100 20.71 -13.17 5.98
C PHE A 100 21.29 -13.45 7.38
N TRP A 101 22.06 -14.53 7.54
CA TRP A 101 22.65 -14.90 8.85
C TRP A 101 23.86 -14.04 9.25
N GLU A 102 24.35 -13.18 8.39
CA GLU A 102 25.42 -12.20 8.65
C GLU A 102 24.90 -10.77 8.75
N ARG A 103 23.59 -10.57 8.61
CA ARG A 103 22.95 -9.26 8.72
C ARG A 103 22.47 -9.02 10.16
N PRO A 104 22.51 -7.79 10.65
CA PRO A 104 21.92 -7.49 11.95
C PRO A 104 20.39 -7.66 11.88
N ILE A 105 19.77 -8.05 13.00
CA ILE A 105 18.32 -8.26 13.11
C ILE A 105 17.53 -6.99 12.74
N SER A 106 18.08 -5.81 13.00
CA SER A 106 17.48 -4.53 12.63
C SER A 106 17.17 -4.35 11.14
N VAL A 107 17.79 -5.14 10.26
CA VAL A 107 17.43 -5.17 8.82
C VAL A 107 16.04 -5.79 8.64
N PHE A 108 15.75 -6.88 9.35
CA PHE A 108 14.45 -7.51 9.37
C PHE A 108 13.41 -6.60 10.02
N ASP A 109 13.71 -6.04 11.20
CA ASP A 109 12.83 -5.13 11.93
C ASP A 109 12.44 -3.91 11.08
N GLY A 110 13.41 -3.31 10.36
CA GLY A 110 13.15 -2.18 9.46
C GLY A 110 12.15 -2.50 8.35
N SER A 111 12.07 -3.76 7.92
CA SER A 111 11.07 -4.21 6.94
C SER A 111 9.71 -4.47 7.59
N MET A 112 9.70 -5.12 8.75
CA MET A 112 8.47 -5.58 9.41
C MET A 112 7.77 -4.46 10.19
N ASP A 113 8.49 -3.69 11.01
CA ASP A 113 7.87 -2.74 11.94
C ASP A 113 7.17 -1.60 11.21
N ILE A 114 7.81 -1.02 10.21
CA ILE A 114 7.23 0.10 9.47
C ILE A 114 6.37 -0.37 8.30
N GLY A 115 6.88 -1.34 7.51
CA GLY A 115 6.22 -1.78 6.30
C GLY A 115 4.95 -2.59 6.56
N VAL A 116 5.02 -3.56 7.46
CA VAL A 116 3.90 -4.49 7.74
C VAL A 116 3.07 -4.00 8.93
N ARG A 117 3.71 -3.90 10.11
CA ARG A 117 3.00 -3.52 11.33
C ARG A 117 2.44 -2.11 11.26
N GLY A 118 3.24 -1.13 10.79
CA GLY A 118 2.78 0.24 10.64
C GLY A 118 1.60 0.37 9.67
N ALA A 119 1.61 -0.37 8.55
CA ALA A 119 0.49 -0.41 7.62
C ALA A 119 -0.76 -1.03 8.25
N TYR A 120 -0.62 -2.10 9.04
CA TYR A 120 -1.73 -2.69 9.77
C TYR A 120 -2.33 -1.72 10.78
N VAL A 121 -1.52 -1.08 11.62
CA VAL A 121 -1.98 -0.13 12.65
C VAL A 121 -2.74 1.03 12.01
N MET A 122 -2.16 1.66 10.96
CA MET A 122 -2.83 2.75 10.26
C MET A 122 -4.16 2.31 9.65
N SER A 123 -4.18 1.15 9.00
CA SER A 123 -5.40 0.61 8.38
C SER A 123 -6.48 0.28 9.41
N ALA A 124 -6.11 -0.36 10.52
CA ALA A 124 -7.03 -0.73 11.59
C ALA A 124 -7.68 0.51 12.26
N LEU A 125 -6.93 1.61 12.37
CA LEU A 125 -7.43 2.86 12.94
C LEU A 125 -8.28 3.66 11.95
N VAL A 126 -8.00 3.59 10.64
CA VAL A 126 -8.76 4.29 9.59
C VAL A 126 -10.03 3.54 9.19
N ALA A 127 -10.00 2.21 9.17
CA ALA A 127 -11.10 1.37 8.72
C ALA A 127 -12.46 1.69 9.36
N PRO A 128 -12.59 1.99 10.68
CA PRO A 128 -13.87 2.34 11.28
C PRO A 128 -14.55 3.56 10.64
N ALA A 129 -13.78 4.58 10.23
CA ALA A 129 -14.32 5.75 9.55
C ALA A 129 -14.82 5.39 8.13
N MET A 130 -14.09 4.56 7.39
CA MET A 130 -14.49 4.07 6.07
C MET A 130 -15.72 3.16 6.15
N VAL A 131 -15.79 2.26 7.13
CA VAL A 131 -16.94 1.37 7.40
C VAL A 131 -18.18 2.19 7.71
N LYS A 132 -18.08 3.21 8.56
CA LYS A 132 -19.16 4.13 8.86
C LYS A 132 -19.67 4.87 7.62
N ALA A 133 -18.76 5.32 6.76
CA ALA A 133 -19.10 6.01 5.52
C ALA A 133 -19.61 5.06 4.42
N LYS A 134 -19.45 3.75 4.59
CA LYS A 134 -19.68 2.71 3.55
C LYS A 134 -18.95 3.04 2.24
N ASN A 135 -17.77 3.58 2.38
CA ASN A 135 -16.92 3.99 1.26
C ASN A 135 -15.46 4.06 1.73
N GLY A 136 -14.54 3.54 0.93
CA GLY A 136 -13.12 3.65 1.19
C GLY A 136 -12.28 2.71 0.34
N LEU A 137 -11.07 3.16 0.06
CA LEU A 137 -10.07 2.36 -0.62
C LEU A 137 -8.75 2.39 0.18
N ILE A 138 -8.25 1.21 0.52
CA ILE A 138 -6.92 1.03 1.13
C ILE A 138 -5.98 0.49 0.06
N VAL A 139 -4.91 1.20 -0.23
CA VAL A 139 -3.87 0.80 -1.17
C VAL A 139 -2.57 0.55 -0.42
N GLN A 140 -2.08 -0.68 -0.48
CA GLN A 140 -0.79 -1.06 0.07
C GLN A 140 0.27 -1.03 -1.03
N ILE A 141 1.28 -0.18 -0.93
CA ILE A 141 2.43 -0.19 -1.84
C ILE A 141 3.36 -1.32 -1.42
N SER A 142 3.53 -2.29 -2.30
CA SER A 142 4.33 -3.50 -2.08
C SER A 142 5.35 -3.71 -3.21
N SER A 143 5.80 -4.92 -3.46
CA SER A 143 6.84 -5.24 -4.46
C SER A 143 6.79 -6.70 -4.88
N TYR A 144 7.37 -7.00 -6.05
CA TYR A 144 7.60 -8.38 -6.53
C TYR A 144 8.38 -9.25 -5.54
N GLY A 145 9.07 -8.64 -4.58
CA GLY A 145 9.69 -9.35 -3.47
C GLY A 145 8.74 -10.27 -2.72
N GLY A 146 7.44 -9.98 -2.71
CA GLY A 146 6.41 -10.86 -2.15
C GLY A 146 6.25 -12.19 -2.92
N PHE A 147 6.60 -12.24 -4.20
CA PHE A 147 6.46 -13.42 -5.06
C PHE A 147 7.79 -14.15 -5.31
N ALA A 148 8.88 -13.41 -5.41
CA ALA A 148 10.19 -13.93 -5.76
C ALA A 148 11.25 -13.41 -4.79
N TYR A 149 12.39 -14.11 -4.71
CA TYR A 149 13.52 -13.61 -3.95
C TYR A 149 14.10 -12.37 -4.64
N VAL A 150 13.99 -11.24 -3.95
CA VAL A 150 14.55 -9.96 -4.37
C VAL A 150 15.25 -9.34 -3.15
N PHE A 151 16.49 -8.93 -3.28
CA PHE A 151 17.31 -8.26 -2.28
C PHE A 151 17.65 -9.10 -1.04
N ASP A 152 16.69 -9.44 -0.18
CA ASP A 152 16.94 -10.23 1.02
C ASP A 152 15.67 -10.94 1.57
N VAL A 153 15.87 -11.73 2.64
CA VAL A 153 14.81 -12.49 3.29
C VAL A 153 13.79 -11.56 3.94
N GLY A 154 14.23 -10.52 4.65
CA GLY A 154 13.33 -9.56 5.32
C GLY A 154 12.46 -8.81 4.32
N TYR A 155 13.04 -8.40 3.19
CA TYR A 155 12.32 -7.75 2.09
C TYR A 155 11.22 -8.66 1.54
N GLY A 156 11.57 -9.91 1.20
CA GLY A 156 10.62 -10.87 0.65
C GLY A 156 9.48 -11.21 1.60
N VAL A 157 9.81 -11.49 2.87
CA VAL A 157 8.81 -11.79 3.92
C VAL A 157 7.87 -10.60 4.14
N ALA A 158 8.41 -9.38 4.26
CA ALA A 158 7.57 -8.20 4.50
C ALA A 158 6.61 -7.93 3.33
N HIS A 159 7.08 -8.03 2.08
CA HIS A 159 6.21 -7.78 0.92
C HIS A 159 5.16 -8.88 0.73
N ALA A 160 5.49 -10.14 1.01
CA ALA A 160 4.49 -11.23 1.05
C ALA A 160 3.45 -10.99 2.16
N ALA A 161 3.89 -10.49 3.32
CA ALA A 161 2.99 -10.14 4.41
C ALA A 161 2.07 -8.95 4.06
N MET A 162 2.58 -7.92 3.36
CA MET A 162 1.78 -6.79 2.88
C MET A 162 0.70 -7.24 1.88
N ASP A 163 1.05 -8.15 0.96
CA ASP A 163 0.10 -8.71 0.00
C ASP A 163 -1.00 -9.50 0.72
N ARG A 164 -0.61 -10.31 1.70
CA ARG A 164 -1.56 -11.07 2.51
C ARG A 164 -2.42 -10.16 3.38
N LEU A 165 -1.86 -9.12 3.96
CA LEU A 165 -2.59 -8.13 4.76
C LEU A 165 -3.72 -7.49 3.96
N SER A 166 -3.46 -7.08 2.72
CA SER A 166 -4.50 -6.52 1.83
C SER A 166 -5.61 -7.53 1.53
N PHE A 167 -5.27 -8.80 1.31
CA PHE A 167 -6.24 -9.84 1.06
C PHE A 167 -7.16 -10.07 2.27
N ASP A 168 -6.58 -10.18 3.47
CA ASP A 168 -7.34 -10.43 4.69
C ASP A 168 -8.23 -9.22 5.06
N MET A 169 -7.71 -8.00 4.97
CA MET A 169 -8.49 -6.77 5.14
C MET A 169 -9.65 -6.68 4.14
N ALA A 170 -9.40 -7.01 2.87
CA ALA A 170 -10.44 -7.02 1.85
C ALA A 170 -11.58 -7.99 2.17
N THR A 171 -11.25 -9.15 2.75
CA THR A 171 -12.22 -10.16 3.16
C THR A 171 -13.14 -9.63 4.27
N GLU A 172 -12.56 -8.97 5.29
CA GLU A 172 -13.34 -8.42 6.40
C GLU A 172 -14.15 -7.18 6.02
N LEU A 173 -13.65 -6.38 5.07
CA LEU A 173 -14.25 -5.10 4.69
C LEU A 173 -15.27 -5.18 3.55
N GLN A 174 -15.38 -6.31 2.85
CA GLN A 174 -16.18 -6.43 1.62
C GLN A 174 -17.66 -6.07 1.80
N GLU A 175 -18.29 -6.45 2.94
CA GLU A 175 -19.70 -6.16 3.23
C GLU A 175 -19.95 -4.68 3.57
N HIS A 176 -18.90 -3.93 3.83
CA HIS A 176 -18.96 -2.53 4.21
C HIS A 176 -18.71 -1.57 3.04
N ASN A 177 -18.59 -2.08 1.82
CA ASN A 177 -18.23 -1.31 0.63
C ASN A 177 -16.88 -0.58 0.76
N VAL A 178 -15.94 -1.17 1.51
CA VAL A 178 -14.55 -0.73 1.61
C VAL A 178 -13.68 -1.75 0.91
N ARG A 179 -12.73 -1.28 0.12
CA ARG A 179 -11.83 -2.11 -0.68
C ARG A 179 -10.41 -2.01 -0.17
N ALA A 180 -9.68 -3.11 -0.23
CA ALA A 180 -8.24 -3.13 0.03
C ALA A 180 -7.52 -3.84 -1.11
N VAL A 181 -6.46 -3.23 -1.63
CA VAL A 181 -5.66 -3.77 -2.74
C VAL A 181 -4.19 -3.58 -2.46
N THR A 182 -3.37 -4.45 -3.03
CA THR A 182 -1.93 -4.24 -3.08
C THR A 182 -1.54 -3.72 -4.45
N LEU A 183 -0.63 -2.76 -4.50
CA LEU A 183 -0.07 -2.21 -5.72
C LEU A 183 1.42 -2.52 -5.79
N HIS A 184 1.84 -3.21 -6.86
CA HIS A 184 3.23 -3.53 -7.15
C HIS A 184 3.76 -2.62 -8.25
N PRO A 185 4.56 -1.61 -7.90
CA PRO A 185 5.38 -0.91 -8.87
C PRO A 185 6.47 -1.83 -9.43
N ALA A 186 6.92 -1.57 -10.66
CA ALA A 186 8.19 -2.08 -11.15
C ALA A 186 9.37 -1.48 -10.36
N GLY A 187 10.59 -1.78 -10.73
CA GLY A 187 11.75 -1.16 -10.08
C GLY A 187 11.64 0.37 -10.07
N GLY A 188 11.86 1.00 -8.91
CA GLY A 188 11.62 2.43 -8.75
C GLY A 188 12.78 3.31 -9.23
N GLN A 189 12.45 4.48 -9.77
CA GLN A 189 13.34 5.63 -9.89
C GLN A 189 13.01 6.64 -8.79
N THR A 190 13.69 6.49 -7.67
CA THR A 190 13.46 7.29 -6.46
C THR A 190 14.80 7.82 -5.94
N GLU A 191 14.78 8.55 -4.83
CA GLU A 191 16.00 9.02 -4.17
C GLU A 191 16.84 7.87 -3.56
N VAL A 192 16.26 6.68 -3.45
CA VAL A 192 16.91 5.48 -2.86
C VAL A 192 17.28 4.44 -3.91
N THR A 193 16.52 4.37 -5.00
CA THR A 193 16.69 3.37 -6.06
C THR A 193 16.71 4.02 -7.44
N ALA A 194 17.52 3.49 -8.35
CA ALA A 194 17.65 3.98 -9.73
C ALA A 194 17.66 2.80 -10.70
N PHE A 195 16.54 2.09 -10.83
CA PHE A 195 16.43 0.99 -11.78
C PHE A 195 16.31 1.52 -13.21
N PRO A 196 17.07 0.95 -14.18
CA PRO A 196 16.88 1.25 -15.58
C PRO A 196 15.40 1.00 -15.99
N GLN A 197 14.78 1.94 -16.68
CA GLN A 197 13.36 1.89 -17.05
C GLN A 197 12.39 1.78 -15.84
N GLY A 198 12.88 2.06 -14.63
CA GLY A 198 12.08 2.05 -13.42
C GLY A 198 10.94 3.07 -13.47
N GLU A 199 10.00 2.92 -12.56
CA GLU A 199 8.83 3.79 -12.45
C GLU A 199 9.12 5.02 -11.61
N SER A 200 8.69 6.18 -12.08
CA SER A 200 8.79 7.41 -11.31
C SER A 200 7.78 7.45 -10.16
N PRO A 201 8.03 8.25 -9.12
CA PRO A 201 7.05 8.48 -8.07
C PRO A 201 5.70 9.00 -8.56
N THR A 202 5.69 9.83 -9.61
CA THR A 202 4.46 10.38 -10.20
C THR A 202 3.68 9.32 -10.98
N TYR A 203 4.35 8.42 -11.67
CA TYR A 203 3.71 7.30 -12.36
C TYR A 203 2.96 6.38 -11.38
N VAL A 204 3.59 6.02 -10.26
CA VAL A 204 2.93 5.25 -9.20
C VAL A 204 1.76 6.02 -8.59
N GLY A 205 1.92 7.34 -8.40
CA GLY A 205 0.84 8.23 -7.98
C GLY A 205 -0.37 8.21 -8.93
N ARG A 206 -0.14 8.21 -10.26
CA ARG A 206 -1.21 8.08 -11.26
C ARG A 206 -1.89 6.73 -11.24
N ALA A 207 -1.16 5.64 -10.92
CA ALA A 207 -1.78 4.33 -10.72
C ALA A 207 -2.75 4.34 -9.53
N VAL A 208 -2.37 4.96 -8.41
CA VAL A 208 -3.25 5.14 -7.25
C VAL A 208 -4.44 6.04 -7.59
N MET A 209 -4.19 7.17 -8.27
CA MET A 209 -5.26 8.07 -8.74
C MET A 209 -6.25 7.34 -9.67
N ALA A 210 -5.76 6.51 -10.58
CA ALA A 210 -6.61 5.75 -11.49
C ALA A 210 -7.52 4.76 -10.75
N LEU A 211 -7.03 4.13 -9.68
CA LEU A 211 -7.85 3.28 -8.81
C LEU A 211 -8.91 4.07 -8.04
N ALA A 212 -8.58 5.29 -7.61
CA ALA A 212 -9.47 6.12 -6.81
C ALA A 212 -10.52 6.86 -7.65
N GLU A 213 -10.20 7.25 -8.90
CA GLU A 213 -11.02 8.16 -9.72
C GLU A 213 -11.61 7.52 -10.99
N LYS A 214 -10.88 6.57 -11.60
CA LYS A 214 -11.26 5.99 -12.88
C LYS A 214 -11.80 4.57 -12.78
N ALA A 215 -11.47 3.83 -11.73
CA ALA A 215 -11.96 2.48 -11.52
C ALA A 215 -13.41 2.51 -11.02
N ASP A 216 -14.30 1.84 -11.75
CA ASP A 216 -15.69 1.68 -11.33
C ASP A 216 -15.83 0.60 -10.22
N ASP A 217 -17.01 0.54 -9.59
CA ASP A 217 -17.30 -0.44 -8.55
C ASP A 217 -17.15 -1.89 -9.01
N VAL A 218 -17.41 -2.17 -10.29
CA VAL A 218 -17.26 -3.52 -10.87
C VAL A 218 -15.79 -3.91 -10.90
N TYR A 219 -14.94 -2.98 -11.32
CA TYR A 219 -13.49 -3.21 -11.31
C TYR A 219 -12.95 -3.35 -9.90
N LEU A 220 -13.28 -2.42 -9.00
CA LEU A 220 -12.82 -2.45 -7.60
C LEU A 220 -13.28 -3.70 -6.87
N THR A 221 -14.50 -4.17 -7.11
CA THR A 221 -14.99 -5.43 -6.54
C THR A 221 -14.20 -6.63 -7.03
N LYS A 222 -13.84 -6.68 -8.32
CA LYS A 222 -12.99 -7.74 -8.88
C LYS A 222 -11.54 -7.65 -8.43
N ALA A 223 -11.06 -6.46 -8.16
CA ALA A 223 -9.69 -6.18 -7.73
C ALA A 223 -9.49 -6.34 -6.20
N ASN A 224 -10.59 -6.37 -5.43
CA ASN A 224 -10.54 -6.41 -3.97
C ASN A 224 -9.72 -7.62 -3.47
N GLY A 225 -8.78 -7.36 -2.58
CA GLY A 225 -7.86 -8.36 -2.04
C GLY A 225 -6.73 -8.79 -2.99
N LYS A 226 -6.65 -8.23 -4.19
CA LYS A 226 -5.65 -8.66 -5.18
C LYS A 226 -4.43 -7.76 -5.20
N THR A 227 -3.35 -8.34 -5.70
CA THR A 227 -2.16 -7.62 -6.13
C THR A 227 -2.37 -7.12 -7.56
N LEU A 228 -2.21 -5.83 -7.73
CA LEU A 228 -2.32 -5.11 -8.99
C LEU A 228 -0.93 -4.58 -9.40
N PHE A 229 -0.70 -4.47 -10.70
CA PHE A 229 0.56 -3.96 -11.23
C PHE A 229 0.35 -2.59 -11.86
N THR A 230 1.21 -1.63 -11.52
CA THR A 230 1.14 -0.25 -12.00
C THR A 230 1.09 -0.15 -13.52
N SER A 231 1.92 -0.94 -14.22
CA SER A 231 1.97 -0.94 -15.69
C SER A 231 0.71 -1.53 -16.36
N GLU A 232 0.05 -2.52 -15.74
CA GLU A 232 -1.24 -3.01 -16.22
C GLU A 232 -2.36 -1.98 -16.01
N LEU A 233 -2.33 -1.27 -14.87
CA LEU A 233 -3.24 -0.16 -14.62
C LEU A 233 -3.02 0.98 -15.62
N ALA A 234 -1.76 1.26 -15.97
CA ALA A 234 -1.42 2.28 -16.95
C ALA A 234 -1.99 1.97 -18.34
N GLN A 235 -1.91 0.72 -18.77
CA GLN A 235 -2.55 0.29 -20.03
C GLN A 235 -4.07 0.38 -19.94
N LYS A 236 -4.65 -0.02 -18.82
CA LYS A 236 -6.10 -0.06 -18.66
C LYS A 236 -6.73 1.33 -18.56
N PHE A 237 -6.09 2.24 -17.83
CA PHE A 237 -6.63 3.55 -17.48
C PHE A 237 -5.97 4.71 -18.23
N ASP A 238 -5.12 4.41 -19.21
CA ASP A 238 -4.45 5.34 -20.10
C ASP A 238 -3.70 6.46 -19.36
N PHE A 239 -2.59 6.08 -18.72
CA PHE A 239 -1.63 7.02 -18.16
C PHE A 239 -0.19 6.58 -18.44
N SER A 240 0.75 7.51 -18.38
CA SER A 240 2.15 7.30 -18.72
C SER A 240 3.09 8.06 -17.78
N GLU A 241 4.39 7.87 -17.96
CA GLU A 241 5.43 8.70 -17.34
C GLU A 241 5.34 10.14 -17.86
N ASP A 242 5.86 11.07 -17.06
CA ASP A 242 5.96 12.46 -17.49
C ASP A 242 6.81 12.57 -18.78
N GLY A 243 6.28 13.26 -19.77
CA GLY A 243 6.93 13.44 -21.06
C GLY A 243 6.86 12.25 -22.03
N GLN A 244 6.16 11.17 -21.69
CA GLN A 244 5.96 10.01 -22.57
C GLN A 244 4.52 9.98 -23.13
N THR A 245 4.39 9.73 -24.42
CA THR A 245 3.10 9.79 -25.11
C THR A 245 2.74 8.52 -25.89
N ASP A 246 3.66 7.56 -26.05
CA ASP A 246 3.47 6.42 -26.97
C ASP A 246 3.13 5.09 -26.29
N GLY A 247 3.09 5.02 -24.97
CA GLY A 247 2.75 3.79 -24.23
C GLY A 247 3.75 2.62 -24.38
N SER A 248 4.83 2.77 -25.15
CA SER A 248 5.80 1.70 -25.40
C SER A 248 6.49 1.22 -24.12
N LEU A 249 6.76 2.14 -23.21
CA LEU A 249 7.36 1.82 -21.92
C LEU A 249 6.38 1.02 -21.02
N ASN A 250 5.09 1.33 -21.08
CA ASN A 250 4.07 0.55 -20.36
C ASN A 250 4.01 -0.89 -20.89
N GLN A 251 4.07 -1.07 -22.20
CA GLN A 251 4.10 -2.40 -22.81
C GLN A 251 5.34 -3.18 -22.37
N ALA A 252 6.52 -2.58 -22.44
CA ALA A 252 7.77 -3.22 -22.02
C ALA A 252 7.74 -3.62 -20.54
N ARG A 253 7.16 -2.78 -19.67
CA ARG A 253 6.99 -3.09 -18.25
C ARG A 253 6.02 -4.25 -18.02
N VAL A 254 4.92 -4.32 -18.74
CA VAL A 254 3.96 -5.45 -18.66
C VAL A 254 4.63 -6.75 -19.10
N GLU A 255 5.41 -6.73 -20.17
CA GLU A 255 6.15 -7.91 -20.63
C GLU A 255 7.20 -8.36 -19.59
N ALA A 256 7.91 -7.42 -18.96
CA ALA A 256 8.86 -7.71 -17.91
C ALA A 256 8.23 -8.29 -16.63
N LEU A 257 6.91 -8.13 -16.43
CA LEU A 257 6.18 -8.73 -15.31
C LEU A 257 5.90 -10.22 -15.46
N GLN A 258 5.85 -10.73 -16.69
CA GLN A 258 5.35 -12.09 -16.96
C GLN A 258 6.07 -13.18 -16.14
N PRO A 259 7.42 -13.20 -16.01
CA PRO A 259 8.10 -14.17 -15.18
C PRO A 259 7.67 -14.17 -13.70
N PHE A 260 7.37 -12.99 -13.14
CA PHE A 260 6.92 -12.86 -11.75
C PHE A 260 5.47 -13.34 -11.59
N LYS A 261 4.62 -13.05 -12.57
CA LYS A 261 3.23 -13.55 -12.62
C LYS A 261 3.21 -15.07 -12.70
N ASP A 262 4.07 -15.68 -13.49
CA ASP A 262 4.18 -17.13 -13.63
C ASP A 262 4.64 -17.78 -12.32
N ILE A 263 5.60 -17.17 -11.61
CA ILE A 263 6.03 -17.63 -10.27
C ILE A 263 4.88 -17.52 -9.28
N SER A 264 4.18 -16.40 -9.27
CA SER A 264 3.01 -16.18 -8.42
C SER A 264 1.92 -17.21 -8.69
N ALA A 265 1.54 -17.41 -9.94
CA ALA A 265 0.52 -18.38 -10.34
C ALA A 265 0.88 -19.81 -9.88
N LYS A 266 2.14 -20.23 -10.03
CA LYS A 266 2.60 -21.54 -9.57
C LYS A 266 2.53 -21.69 -8.04
N ARG A 267 2.84 -20.64 -7.29
CA ARG A 267 2.73 -20.64 -5.81
C ARG A 267 1.28 -20.64 -5.36
N LEU A 268 0.44 -19.84 -5.99
CA LEU A 268 -0.99 -19.75 -5.68
C LEU A 268 -1.75 -21.04 -6.01
N ALA A 269 -1.34 -21.77 -7.05
CA ALA A 269 -1.93 -23.07 -7.38
C ALA A 269 -1.76 -24.15 -6.27
N GLN A 270 -0.91 -23.88 -5.27
CA GLN A 270 -0.77 -24.74 -4.09
C GLN A 270 -1.88 -24.51 -3.04
N TYR A 271 -2.66 -23.44 -3.18
CA TYR A 271 -3.75 -23.08 -2.26
C TYR A 271 -5.09 -23.17 -2.99
N ASP A 272 -6.07 -23.82 -2.41
CA ASP A 272 -7.45 -23.81 -2.94
C ASP A 272 -8.16 -22.51 -2.54
N PHE A 273 -8.04 -21.48 -3.38
CA PHE A 273 -8.71 -20.19 -3.19
C PHE A 273 -10.22 -20.22 -3.49
N ASN A 274 -10.75 -21.36 -3.99
CA ASN A 274 -12.18 -21.55 -4.19
C ASN A 274 -12.85 -22.19 -2.97
N ALA A 275 -12.08 -22.62 -1.98
CA ALA A 275 -12.65 -23.06 -0.71
C ALA A 275 -13.42 -21.87 -0.10
N PRO A 276 -14.69 -22.05 0.29
CA PRO A 276 -15.44 -21.01 0.96
C PRO A 276 -14.67 -20.60 2.22
N LEU A 277 -14.30 -19.30 2.28
CA LEU A 277 -13.63 -18.77 3.45
C LEU A 277 -14.64 -18.82 4.61
N PRO A 278 -14.30 -19.45 5.74
CA PRO A 278 -15.13 -19.32 6.93
C PRO A 278 -15.17 -17.85 7.30
N ASN A 279 -16.37 -17.29 7.49
CA ASN A 279 -16.51 -15.92 7.98
C ASN A 279 -15.82 -15.84 9.35
N PRO A 280 -14.71 -15.10 9.51
CA PRO A 280 -13.97 -15.07 10.77
C PRO A 280 -14.77 -14.41 11.90
N SER A 281 -15.78 -13.63 11.58
CA SER A 281 -16.71 -13.04 12.55
C SER A 281 -17.86 -13.97 12.95
N ASP A 282 -18.04 -15.11 12.27
CA ASP A 282 -19.04 -16.08 12.65
C ASP A 282 -18.57 -16.96 13.82
N THR A 283 -18.65 -16.39 15.01
CA THR A 283 -18.37 -17.11 16.28
C THR A 283 -19.34 -18.27 16.54
N ASN A 284 -20.39 -18.42 15.73
CA ASN A 284 -21.33 -19.53 15.78
C ASN A 284 -20.96 -20.67 14.81
N ASN A 285 -19.90 -20.51 14.03
CA ASN A 285 -19.38 -21.59 13.20
C ASN A 285 -19.01 -22.77 14.11
N PRO A 286 -19.69 -23.95 14.00
CA PRO A 286 -19.42 -25.09 14.85
C PRO A 286 -17.98 -25.59 14.75
N ASP A 287 -17.31 -25.40 13.60
CA ASP A 287 -15.92 -25.80 13.40
C ASP A 287 -14.97 -24.90 14.19
N PHE A 288 -15.25 -23.59 14.29
CA PHE A 288 -14.47 -22.68 15.13
C PHE A 288 -14.62 -23.00 16.62
N ALA A 289 -15.85 -23.30 17.07
CA ALA A 289 -16.11 -23.68 18.44
C ALA A 289 -15.45 -25.02 18.82
N ALA A 290 -15.31 -25.95 17.87
CA ALA A 290 -14.64 -27.24 18.07
C ALA A 290 -13.11 -27.09 18.15
N LEU A 291 -12.53 -26.18 17.37
CA LEU A 291 -11.07 -25.93 17.36
C LEU A 291 -10.60 -25.15 18.60
N PHE A 292 -11.46 -24.29 19.16
CA PHE A 292 -11.12 -23.43 20.29
C PHE A 292 -12.17 -23.50 21.41
N PRO A 293 -12.31 -24.66 22.09
CA PRO A 293 -13.34 -24.83 23.15
C PRO A 293 -13.22 -23.85 24.30
N GLY A 294 -12.04 -23.25 24.49
CA GLY A 294 -11.76 -22.21 25.50
C GLY A 294 -12.05 -20.79 25.04
N ALA A 295 -12.39 -20.54 23.76
CA ALA A 295 -12.56 -19.17 23.24
C ALA A 295 -13.71 -18.40 23.93
N LYS A 296 -14.69 -19.08 24.50
CA LYS A 296 -15.77 -18.48 25.29
C LYS A 296 -15.25 -17.76 26.57
N ASN A 297 -14.05 -18.08 27.02
CA ASN A 297 -13.43 -17.53 28.23
C ASN A 297 -12.54 -16.31 27.94
N PHE A 298 -12.33 -15.94 26.66
CA PHE A 298 -11.51 -14.79 26.23
C PHE A 298 -12.30 -13.51 25.97
N LYS A 299 -13.59 -13.46 26.38
CA LYS A 299 -14.33 -12.18 26.42
C LYS A 299 -13.82 -11.37 27.59
N GLN A 300 -12.87 -10.51 27.36
CA GLN A 300 -12.57 -9.34 28.18
C GLN A 300 -12.84 -8.07 27.38
#